data_7470b4d16621dd69d926ddfca6bf2bfd
#
_entry.id   7470b4d16621dd69d926ddfca6bf2bfd
#
_cell.length_a   1.000
_cell.length_b   1.000
_cell.length_c   1.000
_cell.angle_alpha   90.00
_cell.angle_beta   90.00
_cell.angle_gamma   90.00
#
_symmetry.space_group_name_H-M   'P 1'
#
loop_
_entity.id
_entity.type
_entity.pdbx_description
1 polymer ?
#
loop_
_entity_poly.entity_id
_entity_poly.type
_entity_poly.pdbx_seq_one_letter_code
_entity_poly.pdbx_strand_id
1 'polypeptide(L)'
;SFPFADESFPFDDTALVFKVHGKMFALLSLDDQPARINLKNNPERNIELREEHDWIIPGYHSNKRHWNTVIVEEYASWELIKEMIETSYKLVWQKLPKKVREGSV
;
A
#
# COMPACT_ATOMS: atom_id res chain seq x y z
N SER A 1 -1.06 4.62 -13.97
CA SER A 1 -0.06 3.91 -13.19
C SER A 1 0.98 4.87 -12.62
N PHE A 2 1.75 4.41 -11.65
CA PHE A 2 2.75 5.24 -10.99
C PHE A 2 4.09 5.19 -11.73
N PRO A 3 4.79 6.34 -11.84
CA PRO A 3 6.11 6.37 -12.49
C PRO A 3 7.10 5.47 -11.74
N PHE A 4 7.95 4.79 -12.49
CA PHE A 4 9.01 3.93 -11.96
C PHE A 4 8.52 2.81 -11.05
N ALA A 5 7.22 2.52 -11.06
CA ALA A 5 6.64 1.42 -10.32
C ALA A 5 6.62 0.15 -11.18
N ASP A 6 6.81 -0.99 -10.53
CA ASP A 6 6.66 -2.28 -11.17
C ASP A 6 5.82 -3.20 -10.30
N GLU A 7 5.42 -4.36 -10.85
CA GLU A 7 4.63 -5.35 -10.14
C GLU A 7 5.26 -6.73 -10.30
N SER A 8 5.01 -7.60 -9.33
CA SER A 8 5.55 -8.95 -9.35
C SER A 8 4.77 -9.87 -8.42
N PHE A 9 4.98 -11.18 -8.58
CA PHE A 9 4.40 -12.21 -7.72
C PHE A 9 5.55 -12.83 -6.91
N PRO A 10 5.90 -12.27 -5.73
CA PRO A 10 7.08 -12.71 -4.99
C PRO A 10 6.91 -14.03 -4.25
N PHE A 11 5.68 -14.44 -3.94
CA PHE A 11 5.41 -15.62 -3.14
C PHE A 11 4.67 -16.71 -3.92
N ASP A 12 3.61 -16.32 -4.63
CA ASP A 12 2.78 -17.22 -5.43
C ASP A 12 1.95 -16.38 -6.40
N ASP A 13 1.06 -17.05 -7.15
CA ASP A 13 0.25 -16.39 -8.18
C ASP A 13 -0.91 -15.57 -7.62
N THR A 14 -1.12 -15.59 -6.30
CA THR A 14 -2.27 -14.93 -5.67
C THR A 14 -1.91 -13.62 -4.97
N ALA A 15 -0.63 -13.30 -4.86
CA ALA A 15 -0.16 -12.06 -4.24
C ALA A 15 0.61 -11.22 -5.25
N LEU A 16 0.18 -9.97 -5.44
CA LEU A 16 0.79 -9.05 -6.39
C LEU A 16 1.44 -7.90 -5.63
N VAL A 17 2.73 -7.70 -5.82
CA VAL A 17 3.50 -6.65 -5.14
C VAL A 17 3.79 -5.51 -6.11
N PHE A 18 3.55 -4.29 -5.64
CA PHE A 18 3.87 -3.07 -6.39
C PHE A 18 5.05 -2.38 -5.73
N LYS A 19 6.08 -2.12 -6.50
CA LYS A 19 7.34 -1.53 -6.01
C LYS A 19 7.72 -0.29 -6.79
N VAL A 20 8.46 0.59 -6.13
CA VAL A 20 9.13 1.71 -6.78
C VAL A 20 10.62 1.61 -6.42
N HIS A 21 11.47 1.49 -7.43
CA HIS A 21 12.92 1.26 -7.28
C HIS A 21 13.23 0.14 -6.27
N GLY A 22 12.52 -0.99 -6.41
CA GLY A 22 12.73 -2.16 -5.58
C GLY A 22 12.13 -2.10 -4.18
N LYS A 23 11.46 -1.01 -3.82
CA LYS A 23 10.80 -0.86 -2.51
C LYS A 23 9.30 -1.00 -2.64
N MET A 24 8.72 -1.90 -1.85
CA MET A 24 7.28 -2.17 -1.87
C MET A 24 6.48 -0.98 -1.34
N PHE A 25 5.42 -0.60 -2.06
CA PHE A 25 4.46 0.37 -1.57
C PHE A 25 3.03 -0.17 -1.52
N ALA A 26 2.76 -1.31 -2.14
CA ALA A 26 1.45 -1.96 -2.08
C ALA A 26 1.60 -3.47 -2.27
N LEU A 27 0.78 -4.22 -1.55
CA LEU A 27 0.69 -5.67 -1.70
C LEU A 27 -0.79 -6.04 -1.80
N LEU A 28 -1.19 -6.56 -2.96
CA LEU A 28 -2.56 -6.96 -3.24
C LEU A 28 -2.69 -8.47 -3.11
N SER A 29 -3.57 -8.92 -2.21
CA SER A 29 -3.87 -10.34 -2.03
C SER A 29 -5.13 -10.70 -2.81
N LEU A 30 -4.98 -11.49 -3.85
CA LEU A 30 -6.06 -11.88 -4.74
C LEU A 30 -6.83 -13.11 -4.25
N ASP A 31 -6.21 -13.88 -3.36
CA ASP A 31 -6.79 -15.09 -2.79
C ASP A 31 -7.87 -14.82 -1.76
N ASP A 32 -7.82 -13.66 -1.13
CA ASP A 32 -8.79 -13.27 -0.12
C ASP A 32 -10.11 -12.85 -0.75
N GLN A 33 -11.21 -13.13 -0.06
CA GLN A 33 -12.55 -12.78 -0.50
C GLN A 33 -13.22 -11.98 0.64
N PRO A 34 -13.32 -10.66 0.56
CA PRO A 34 -12.84 -9.79 -0.54
C PRO A 34 -11.32 -9.67 -0.62
N ALA A 35 -10.81 -9.16 -1.73
CA ALA A 35 -9.39 -8.89 -1.89
C ALA A 35 -8.89 -7.91 -0.83
N ARG A 36 -7.59 -7.95 -0.53
CA ARG A 36 -6.97 -7.08 0.47
C ARG A 36 -5.76 -6.39 -0.11
N ILE A 37 -5.57 -5.13 0.31
CA ILE A 37 -4.42 -4.34 -0.13
C ILE A 37 -3.69 -3.83 1.11
N ASN A 38 -2.40 -4.14 1.23
CA ASN A 38 -1.55 -3.57 2.29
C ASN A 38 -0.94 -2.29 1.77
N LEU A 39 -1.10 -1.21 2.53
CA LEU A 39 -0.63 0.13 2.15
C LEU A 39 0.06 0.80 3.32
N LYS A 40 1.12 1.55 3.02
CA LYS A 40 1.89 2.29 4.01
C LYS A 40 1.31 3.69 4.22
N ASN A 41 1.33 4.14 5.47
CA ASN A 41 0.91 5.50 5.81
C ASN A 41 1.58 5.92 7.12
N ASN A 42 1.43 7.19 7.48
CA ASN A 42 1.91 7.68 8.77
C ASN A 42 1.18 6.95 9.90
N PRO A 43 1.87 6.61 11.00
CA PRO A 43 1.26 5.86 12.11
C PRO A 43 0.00 6.51 12.67
N GLU A 44 0.00 7.82 12.81
CA GLU A 44 -1.16 8.56 13.34
C GLU A 44 -2.35 8.46 12.41
N ARG A 45 -2.11 8.60 11.10
CA ARG A 45 -3.17 8.49 10.10
C ARG A 45 -3.71 7.07 10.02
N ASN A 46 -2.83 6.07 10.21
CA ASN A 46 -3.26 4.67 10.23
C ASN A 46 -4.24 4.40 11.37
N ILE A 47 -3.98 4.97 12.53
CA ILE A 47 -4.88 4.81 13.68
C ILE A 47 -6.24 5.45 13.39
N GLU A 48 -6.24 6.67 12.84
CA GLU A 48 -7.48 7.35 12.47
C GLU A 48 -8.29 6.55 11.46
N LEU A 49 -7.64 6.04 10.43
CA LEU A 49 -8.30 5.27 9.38
C LEU A 49 -8.94 3.99 9.94
N ARG A 50 -8.25 3.31 10.85
CA ARG A 50 -8.78 2.10 11.48
C ARG A 50 -9.98 2.40 12.38
N GLU A 51 -9.99 3.58 13.04
CA GLU A 51 -11.10 3.99 13.89
C GLU A 51 -12.32 4.42 13.07
N GLU A 52 -12.08 5.06 11.93
CA GLU A 52 -13.14 5.59 11.08
C GLU A 52 -13.80 4.54 10.18
N HIS A 53 -13.06 3.48 9.82
CA HIS A 53 -13.52 2.52 8.82
C HIS A 53 -13.28 1.08 9.27
N ASP A 54 -14.33 0.27 9.30
CA ASP A 54 -14.21 -1.13 9.69
C ASP A 54 -13.56 -2.01 8.61
N TRP A 55 -13.39 -1.49 7.40
CA TRP A 55 -12.71 -2.18 6.30
C TRP A 55 -11.22 -1.85 6.24
N ILE A 56 -10.69 -1.14 7.24
CA ILE A 56 -9.26 -0.86 7.38
C ILE A 56 -8.79 -1.43 8.71
N ILE A 57 -7.83 -2.35 8.66
CA ILE A 57 -7.32 -3.05 9.84
C ILE A 57 -5.79 -2.96 9.89
N PRO A 58 -5.14 -3.28 11.03
CA PRO A 58 -3.67 -3.28 11.09
C PRO A 58 -3.06 -4.19 10.03
N GLY A 59 -1.91 -3.80 9.52
CA GLY A 59 -1.24 -4.52 8.44
C GLY A 59 -0.92 -5.95 8.80
N TYR A 60 -1.36 -6.89 7.97
CA TYR A 60 -1.11 -8.31 8.13
C TYR A 60 0.27 -8.64 7.56
N HIS A 61 1.09 -9.35 8.32
CA HIS A 61 2.47 -9.69 7.95
C HIS A 61 3.38 -8.47 7.73
N SER A 62 3.01 -7.31 8.28
CA SER A 62 3.77 -6.06 8.10
C SER A 62 3.88 -5.33 9.43
N ASN A 63 4.70 -4.28 9.47
CA ASN A 63 4.78 -3.41 10.65
C ASN A 63 3.44 -2.69 10.81
N LYS A 64 2.73 -2.97 11.91
CA LYS A 64 1.37 -2.50 12.13
C LYS A 64 1.26 -1.00 12.42
N ARG A 65 2.38 -0.34 12.73
CA ARG A 65 2.38 1.13 12.89
C ARG A 65 2.34 1.82 11.53
N HIS A 66 3.10 1.30 10.57
CA HIS A 66 3.29 1.94 9.27
C HIS A 66 2.42 1.36 8.17
N TRP A 67 1.80 0.21 8.39
CA TRP A 67 1.02 -0.48 7.37
C TRP A 67 -0.40 -0.77 7.84
N ASN A 68 -1.37 -0.54 6.96
CA ASN A 68 -2.74 -1.00 7.14
C ASN A 68 -3.10 -1.98 6.05
N THR A 69 -4.03 -2.88 6.37
CA THR A 69 -4.65 -3.76 5.39
C THR A 69 -6.03 -3.18 5.07
N VAL A 70 -6.26 -2.90 3.80
CA VAL A 70 -7.55 -2.42 3.29
C VAL A 70 -8.31 -3.61 2.75
N ILE A 71 -9.49 -3.88 3.31
CA ILE A 71 -10.38 -4.94 2.84
C ILE A 71 -11.28 -4.32 1.79
N VAL A 72 -11.21 -4.80 0.54
CA VAL A 72 -11.92 -4.18 -0.57
C VAL A 72 -13.37 -4.66 -0.59
N GLU A 73 -14.15 -4.15 0.36
CA GLU A 73 -15.58 -4.42 0.47
C GLU A 73 -16.35 -3.58 -0.55
N GLU A 74 -17.58 -4.00 -0.88
CA GLU A 74 -18.42 -3.26 -1.82
C GLU A 74 -18.71 -1.84 -1.35
N TYR A 75 -18.83 -1.66 -0.02
CA TYR A 75 -19.12 -0.34 0.56
C TYR A 75 -17.86 0.49 0.83
N ALA A 76 -16.67 -0.04 0.57
CA ALA A 76 -15.44 0.71 0.78
C ALA A 76 -15.34 1.89 -0.20
N SER A 77 -14.81 3.02 0.28
CA SER A 77 -14.64 4.19 -0.55
C SER A 77 -13.48 4.01 -1.52
N TRP A 78 -13.79 3.92 -2.80
CA TRP A 78 -12.76 3.80 -3.83
C TRP A 78 -11.88 5.05 -3.90
N GLU A 79 -12.48 6.23 -3.69
CA GLU A 79 -11.71 7.49 -3.68
C GLU A 79 -10.69 7.50 -2.55
N LEU A 80 -11.07 7.02 -1.37
CA LEU A 80 -10.16 6.93 -0.24
C LEU A 80 -9.07 5.89 -0.49
N ILE A 81 -9.42 4.75 -1.08
CA ILE A 81 -8.45 3.71 -1.44
C ILE A 81 -7.39 4.28 -2.40
N LYS A 82 -7.82 5.01 -3.43
CA LYS A 82 -6.91 5.66 -4.38
C LYS A 82 -5.97 6.63 -3.66
N GLU A 83 -6.51 7.46 -2.79
CA GLU A 83 -5.72 8.41 -2.01
C GLU A 83 -4.68 7.68 -1.16
N MET A 84 -5.07 6.58 -0.51
CA MET A 84 -4.16 5.79 0.31
C MET A 84 -3.05 5.13 -0.51
N ILE A 85 -3.37 4.67 -1.72
CA ILE A 85 -2.38 4.12 -2.64
C ILE A 85 -1.36 5.20 -3.02
N GLU A 86 -1.83 6.38 -3.36
CA GLU A 86 -0.96 7.51 -3.73
C GLU A 86 -0.07 7.92 -2.56
N THR A 87 -0.63 7.98 -1.35
CA THR A 87 0.13 8.32 -0.15
C THR A 87 1.22 7.29 0.12
N SER A 88 0.89 6.01 0.00
CA SER A 88 1.84 4.93 0.20
C SER A 88 3.01 5.04 -0.79
N TYR A 89 2.70 5.28 -2.06
CA TYR A 89 3.71 5.48 -3.08
C TYR A 89 4.63 6.64 -2.73
N LYS A 90 4.06 7.79 -2.38
CA LYS A 90 4.82 9.00 -2.03
C LYS A 90 5.74 8.79 -0.84
N LEU A 91 5.24 8.10 0.20
CA LEU A 91 6.04 7.84 1.40
C LEU A 91 7.25 6.95 1.09
N VAL A 92 7.07 5.94 0.28
CA VAL A 92 8.17 5.07 -0.13
C VAL A 92 9.14 5.83 -1.04
N TRP A 93 8.63 6.60 -1.98
CA TRP A 93 9.43 7.43 -2.88
C TRP A 93 10.32 8.40 -2.09
N GLN A 94 9.74 9.10 -1.10
CA GLN A 94 10.46 10.10 -0.31
C GLN A 94 11.61 9.49 0.52
N LYS A 95 11.52 8.21 0.84
CA LYS A 95 12.57 7.52 1.59
C LYS A 95 13.70 6.97 0.72
N LEU A 96 13.55 7.05 -0.58
CA LEU A 96 14.61 6.64 -1.48
C LEU A 96 15.79 7.60 -1.39
N PRO A 97 17.04 7.12 -1.60
CA PRO A 97 18.18 8.01 -1.61
C PRO A 97 17.99 9.15 -2.62
N LYS A 98 18.44 10.33 -2.26
CA LYS A 98 18.32 11.51 -3.11
C LYS A 98 18.86 11.26 -4.53
N LYS A 99 19.99 10.56 -4.62
CA LYS A 99 20.61 10.21 -5.89
C LYS A 99 19.66 9.40 -6.79
N VAL A 100 18.93 8.45 -6.19
CA VAL A 100 17.96 7.62 -6.92
C VAL A 100 16.80 8.46 -7.41
N ARG A 101 16.27 9.31 -6.53
CA ARG A 101 15.13 10.17 -6.89
C ARG A 101 15.48 11.15 -8.00
N GLU A 102 16.65 11.78 -7.93
CA GLU A 102 17.12 12.72 -8.94
C GLU A 102 17.43 12.01 -10.27
N GLY A 103 18.00 10.83 -10.21
CA GLY A 103 18.29 10.04 -11.40
C GLY A 103 17.05 9.52 -12.11
N SER A 104 15.88 9.58 -11.47
CA SER A 104 14.62 9.09 -12.01
C SER A 104 13.82 10.15 -12.75
N VAL A 105 14.27 11.37 -12.71
CA VAL A 105 13.56 12.50 -13.33
C VAL A 105 13.84 12.60 -14.83
#